data_43b65e5932936913017f46da38862e03
#
_entry.id   43b65e5932936913017f46da38862e03
#
_cell.length_a   1.000
_cell.length_b   1.000
_cell.length_c   1.000
_cell.angle_alpha   90.00
_cell.angle_beta   90.00
_cell.angle_gamma   90.00
#
_symmetry.space_group_name_H-M   'P 1'
#
loop_
_entity.id
_entity.type
_entity.pdbx_description
1 polymer ?
#
loop_
_entity_poly.entity_id
_entity_poly.type
_entity_poly.pdbx_seq_one_letter_code
_entity_poly.pdbx_strand_id
1 'polypeptide(L)'
;NFVYFASIQDLRGSAQVNGKFEKNTAVFETNWDFVIVDEAHEGTTTALGNDVIKNIVKEESGYDTKFLALSGTPFNILNDYDDNIYTWDYVMEQRCKRDWDIAHFGDSNPYDELPELKIYTYDLGKIIGDKRYVELEDKAFNFREFFRTWTGDLRSERKEIPEGKVIGDFYHEDAVRSFLNLITKE
;
A
#
# COMPACT_ATOMS: atom_id res chain seq x y z
N ASN A 1 -21.10 16.47 -18.57
CA ASN A 1 -20.51 15.52 -17.61
C ASN A 1 -18.99 15.63 -17.65
N PHE A 2 -18.33 15.66 -16.52
CA PHE A 2 -16.88 15.67 -16.41
C PHE A 2 -16.44 14.84 -15.21
N VAL A 3 -15.19 14.40 -15.22
CA VAL A 3 -14.52 13.69 -14.12
C VAL A 3 -13.39 14.58 -13.64
N TYR A 4 -13.25 14.69 -12.32
CA TYR A 4 -12.18 15.43 -11.69
C TYR A 4 -11.33 14.50 -10.82
N PHE A 5 -10.02 14.57 -10.95
CA PHE A 5 -9.09 13.84 -10.14
C PHE A 5 -8.39 14.78 -9.16
N ALA A 6 -8.36 14.40 -7.89
CA ALA A 6 -7.68 15.13 -6.85
C ALA A 6 -7.01 14.19 -5.85
N SER A 7 -5.93 14.65 -5.26
CA SER A 7 -5.27 13.95 -4.15
C SER A 7 -5.84 14.46 -2.82
N ILE A 8 -6.18 13.55 -1.91
CA ILE A 8 -6.63 13.90 -0.54
C ILE A 8 -5.58 14.77 0.16
N GLN A 9 -4.28 14.50 -0.04
CA GLN A 9 -3.19 15.29 0.53
C GLN A 9 -3.23 16.74 0.03
N ASP A 10 -3.54 16.96 -1.24
CA ASP A 10 -3.66 18.29 -1.78
C ASP A 10 -4.93 18.99 -1.26
N LEU A 11 -6.06 18.30 -1.21
CA LEU A 11 -7.33 18.81 -0.71
C LEU A 11 -7.27 19.23 0.77
N ARG A 12 -6.54 18.50 1.62
CA ARG A 12 -6.31 18.85 3.04
C ARG A 12 -5.66 20.22 3.24
N GLY A 13 -4.91 20.70 2.25
CA GLY A 13 -4.30 22.03 2.30
C GLY A 13 -5.26 23.19 2.03
N SER A 14 -6.50 22.92 1.64
CA SER A 14 -7.47 23.91 1.21
C SER A 14 -8.16 24.62 2.38
N ALA A 15 -8.43 25.93 2.24
CA ALA A 15 -9.05 26.74 3.27
C ALA A 15 -10.44 26.23 3.69
N GLN A 16 -11.16 25.58 2.79
CA GLN A 16 -12.48 24.98 3.03
C GLN A 16 -12.48 23.86 4.10
N VAL A 17 -11.29 23.28 4.36
CA VAL A 17 -11.08 22.25 5.40
C VAL A 17 -10.01 22.70 6.41
N ASN A 18 -10.00 23.98 6.72
CA ASN A 18 -9.05 24.60 7.67
C ASN A 18 -7.58 24.52 7.25
N GLY A 19 -7.32 24.30 5.97
CA GLY A 19 -5.97 24.39 5.39
C GLY A 19 -5.51 25.84 5.21
N LYS A 20 -4.26 26.00 4.78
CA LYS A 20 -3.62 27.33 4.67
C LYS A 20 -3.79 28.02 3.31
N PHE A 21 -4.30 27.30 2.32
CA PHE A 21 -4.26 27.78 0.94
C PHE A 21 -5.65 27.94 0.36
N GLU A 22 -5.88 29.05 -0.29
CA GLU A 22 -7.06 29.30 -1.12
C GLU A 22 -6.94 28.56 -2.45
N LYS A 23 -7.24 27.25 -2.42
CA LYS A 23 -7.15 26.39 -3.60
C LYS A 23 -8.26 25.35 -3.58
N ASN A 24 -8.47 24.68 -4.70
CA ASN A 24 -9.47 23.61 -4.86
C ASN A 24 -10.92 24.03 -4.55
N THR A 25 -11.21 25.31 -4.50
CA THR A 25 -12.53 25.86 -4.16
C THR A 25 -13.62 25.22 -5.02
N ALA A 26 -13.42 25.10 -6.32
CA ALA A 26 -14.38 24.48 -7.23
C ALA A 26 -14.72 23.02 -6.86
N VAL A 27 -13.79 22.26 -6.28
CA VAL A 27 -14.04 20.88 -5.84
C VAL A 27 -15.03 20.85 -4.68
N PHE A 28 -14.85 21.75 -3.73
CA PHE A 28 -15.72 21.83 -2.54
C PHE A 28 -17.08 22.51 -2.83
N GLU A 29 -17.14 23.43 -3.79
CA GLU A 29 -18.38 24.12 -4.17
C GLU A 29 -19.26 23.28 -5.09
N THR A 30 -18.67 22.40 -5.89
CA THR A 30 -19.43 21.54 -6.82
C THR A 30 -20.27 20.51 -6.05
N ASN A 31 -21.52 20.33 -6.50
CA ASN A 31 -22.33 19.19 -6.08
C ASN A 31 -22.01 18.01 -6.97
N TRP A 32 -21.33 17.02 -6.41
CA TRP A 32 -20.92 15.82 -7.12
C TRP A 32 -22.03 14.77 -7.10
N ASP A 33 -22.31 14.17 -8.23
CA ASP A 33 -23.25 13.04 -8.31
C ASP A 33 -22.63 11.79 -7.73
N PHE A 34 -21.30 11.64 -7.91
CA PHE A 34 -20.56 10.46 -7.48
C PHE A 34 -19.15 10.82 -7.04
N VAL A 35 -18.73 10.30 -5.91
CA VAL A 35 -17.39 10.47 -5.34
C VAL A 35 -16.77 9.08 -5.12
N ILE A 36 -15.58 8.86 -5.68
CA ILE A 36 -14.81 7.64 -5.50
C ILE A 36 -13.54 8.00 -4.73
N VAL A 37 -13.27 7.29 -3.65
CA VAL A 37 -12.02 7.40 -2.90
C VAL A 37 -11.26 6.09 -3.02
N ASP A 38 -10.12 6.15 -3.70
CA ASP A 38 -9.20 5.04 -3.79
C ASP A 38 -8.27 5.01 -2.58
N GLU A 39 -7.82 3.80 -2.18
CA GLU A 39 -7.03 3.56 -0.96
C GLU A 39 -7.65 4.23 0.28
N ALA A 40 -8.96 4.08 0.43
CA ALA A 40 -9.74 4.76 1.46
C ALA A 40 -9.20 4.51 2.87
N HIS A 41 -8.62 3.34 3.15
CA HIS A 41 -8.02 2.99 4.43
C HIS A 41 -6.84 3.90 4.84
N GLU A 42 -6.14 4.54 3.90
CA GLU A 42 -5.08 5.52 4.18
C GLU A 42 -5.62 6.96 4.29
N GLY A 43 -6.60 7.28 3.45
CA GLY A 43 -7.09 8.65 3.27
C GLY A 43 -8.12 9.08 4.29
N THR A 44 -9.05 8.19 4.65
CA THR A 44 -10.25 8.51 5.43
C THR A 44 -10.12 8.27 6.93
N THR A 45 -9.10 7.55 7.38
CA THR A 45 -8.91 7.24 8.81
C THR A 45 -8.40 8.40 9.67
N THR A 46 -7.95 9.49 9.05
CA THR A 46 -7.50 10.68 9.75
C THR A 46 -8.62 11.72 9.86
N ALA A 47 -8.68 12.48 10.97
CA ALA A 47 -9.67 13.54 11.17
C ALA A 47 -9.74 14.50 9.96
N LEU A 48 -8.57 14.96 9.47
CA LEU A 48 -8.50 15.85 8.30
C LEU A 48 -8.99 15.20 7.00
N GLY A 49 -8.77 13.89 6.83
CA GLY A 49 -9.27 13.16 5.67
C GLY A 49 -10.79 13.05 5.69
N ASN A 50 -11.36 12.74 6.86
CA ASN A 50 -12.78 12.70 7.07
C ASN A 50 -13.43 14.07 6.81
N ASP A 51 -12.81 15.17 7.25
CA ASP A 51 -13.31 16.53 7.00
C ASP A 51 -13.33 16.83 5.50
N VAL A 52 -12.32 16.43 4.73
CA VAL A 52 -12.32 16.56 3.27
C VAL A 52 -13.50 15.82 2.66
N ILE A 53 -13.70 14.56 3.01
CA ILE A 53 -14.77 13.73 2.45
C ILE A 53 -16.15 14.32 2.79
N LYS A 54 -16.40 14.65 4.05
CA LYS A 54 -17.67 15.26 4.50
C LYS A 54 -18.02 16.54 3.75
N ASN A 55 -17.03 17.39 3.49
CA ASN A 55 -17.22 18.63 2.75
C ASN A 55 -17.49 18.41 1.26
N ILE A 56 -16.95 17.34 0.65
CA ILE A 56 -17.15 17.02 -0.76
C ILE A 56 -18.47 16.27 -0.97
N VAL A 57 -18.77 15.27 -0.13
CA VAL A 57 -19.98 14.45 -0.19
C VAL A 57 -21.21 15.25 0.25
N LYS A 58 -21.01 16.28 1.07
CA LYS A 58 -22.08 17.19 1.52
C LYS A 58 -23.27 16.48 2.18
N GLU A 59 -23.00 15.52 3.03
CA GLU A 59 -24.02 14.70 3.72
C GLU A 59 -25.10 15.53 4.40
N GLU A 60 -24.73 16.71 4.93
CA GLU A 60 -25.65 17.60 5.66
C GLU A 60 -26.46 18.53 4.72
N SER A 61 -26.13 18.62 3.44
CA SER A 61 -26.73 19.56 2.50
C SER A 61 -28.02 19.08 1.86
N GLY A 62 -28.39 17.80 2.07
CA GLY A 62 -29.54 17.18 1.42
C GLY A 62 -29.31 16.83 -0.06
N TYR A 63 -28.11 17.01 -0.60
CA TYR A 63 -27.72 16.53 -1.93
C TYR A 63 -27.34 15.07 -1.86
N ASP A 64 -27.87 14.24 -2.77
CA ASP A 64 -27.69 12.78 -2.76
C ASP A 64 -26.42 12.38 -3.54
N THR A 65 -25.25 12.78 -3.05
CA THR A 65 -23.96 12.33 -3.58
C THR A 65 -23.76 10.85 -3.28
N LYS A 66 -23.53 10.04 -4.31
CA LYS A 66 -23.17 8.62 -4.12
C LYS A 66 -21.68 8.52 -3.80
N PHE A 67 -21.35 7.73 -2.80
CA PHE A 67 -19.98 7.56 -2.32
C PHE A 67 -19.51 6.11 -2.48
N LEU A 68 -18.30 5.93 -3.03
CA LEU A 68 -17.66 4.63 -3.16
C LEU A 68 -16.25 4.69 -2.56
N ALA A 69 -15.99 3.90 -1.54
CA ALA A 69 -14.67 3.67 -0.99
C ALA A 69 -14.07 2.39 -1.59
N LEU A 70 -12.87 2.48 -2.15
CA LEU A 70 -12.09 1.36 -2.65
C LEU A 70 -10.89 1.13 -1.74
N SER A 71 -10.57 -0.12 -1.46
CA SER A 71 -9.40 -0.48 -0.67
C SER A 71 -8.95 -1.90 -0.92
N GLY A 72 -7.64 -2.10 -1.13
CA GLY A 72 -7.03 -3.42 -1.17
C GLY A 72 -6.83 -4.03 0.22
N THR A 73 -6.80 -3.21 1.29
CA THR A 73 -6.59 -3.64 2.69
C THR A 73 -7.59 -2.96 3.64
N PRO A 74 -8.88 -3.30 3.56
CA PRO A 74 -9.96 -2.54 4.20
C PRO A 74 -10.10 -2.77 5.70
N PHE A 75 -9.19 -3.48 6.37
CA PHE A 75 -9.33 -3.96 7.76
C PHE A 75 -9.69 -2.88 8.77
N ASN A 76 -9.27 -1.64 8.54
CA ASN A 76 -9.50 -0.52 9.46
C ASN A 76 -10.81 0.21 9.19
N ILE A 77 -11.45 0.00 8.05
CA ILE A 77 -12.63 0.75 7.61
C ILE A 77 -13.89 -0.12 7.42
N LEU A 78 -13.78 -1.44 7.54
CA LEU A 78 -14.90 -2.36 7.33
C LEU A 78 -16.08 -2.09 8.28
N ASN A 79 -15.80 -1.61 9.51
CA ASN A 79 -16.82 -1.32 10.49
C ASN A 79 -17.56 0.01 10.24
N ASP A 80 -17.06 0.85 9.33
CA ASP A 80 -17.67 2.13 8.98
C ASP A 80 -18.76 1.97 7.91
N TYR A 81 -18.89 0.77 7.35
CA TYR A 81 -19.85 0.42 6.31
C TYR A 81 -20.71 -0.74 6.81
N ASP A 82 -22.03 -0.60 6.65
CA ASP A 82 -23.00 -1.65 6.96
C ASP A 82 -23.01 -2.74 5.86
N ASP A 83 -24.18 -3.17 5.41
CA ASP A 83 -24.37 -4.27 4.45
C ASP A 83 -23.96 -3.93 2.99
N ASN A 84 -23.52 -2.71 2.70
CA ASN A 84 -23.16 -2.27 1.35
C ASN A 84 -21.68 -2.50 1.03
N ILE A 85 -21.16 -3.68 1.37
CA ILE A 85 -19.77 -4.06 1.15
C ILE A 85 -19.72 -5.12 0.06
N TYR A 86 -18.91 -4.87 -0.98
CA TYR A 86 -18.53 -5.85 -1.96
C TYR A 86 -17.07 -6.26 -1.75
N THR A 87 -16.81 -7.53 -1.63
CA THR A 87 -15.45 -8.07 -1.49
C THR A 87 -15.07 -8.90 -2.70
N TRP A 88 -13.80 -8.76 -3.12
CA TRP A 88 -13.17 -9.60 -4.11
C TRP A 88 -11.77 -9.92 -3.61
N ASP A 89 -11.54 -11.19 -3.25
CA ASP A 89 -10.27 -11.66 -2.72
C ASP A 89 -9.63 -12.72 -3.64
N TYR A 90 -8.38 -13.06 -3.35
CA TYR A 90 -7.63 -14.06 -4.11
C TYR A 90 -8.32 -15.43 -4.12
N VAL A 91 -8.98 -15.82 -3.04
CA VAL A 91 -9.69 -17.11 -2.97
C VAL A 91 -10.89 -17.11 -3.90
N MET A 92 -11.63 -16.00 -3.96
CA MET A 92 -12.74 -15.81 -4.89
C MET A 92 -12.26 -15.82 -6.33
N GLU A 93 -11.16 -15.13 -6.62
CA GLU A 93 -10.52 -15.11 -7.94
C GLU A 93 -10.14 -16.54 -8.40
N GLN A 94 -9.43 -17.28 -7.55
CA GLN A 94 -9.02 -18.65 -7.88
C GLN A 94 -10.22 -19.60 -8.03
N ARG A 95 -11.31 -19.34 -7.30
CA ARG A 95 -12.55 -20.08 -7.49
C ARG A 95 -13.19 -19.75 -8.82
N CYS A 96 -13.33 -18.49 -9.18
CA CYS A 96 -13.87 -18.05 -10.47
C CYS A 96 -13.03 -18.57 -11.65
N LYS A 97 -11.72 -18.62 -11.52
CA LYS A 97 -10.82 -19.19 -12.51
C LYS A 97 -11.14 -20.66 -12.80
N ARG A 98 -11.31 -21.47 -11.78
CA ARG A 98 -11.66 -22.89 -11.91
C ARG A 98 -13.07 -23.09 -12.46
N ASP A 99 -14.02 -22.32 -11.95
CA ASP A 99 -15.43 -22.43 -12.32
C ASP A 99 -15.68 -22.00 -13.77
N TRP A 100 -14.87 -21.04 -14.28
CA TRP A 100 -14.93 -20.61 -15.66
C TRP A 100 -14.65 -21.75 -16.64
N ASP A 101 -13.56 -22.48 -16.44
CA ASP A 101 -13.18 -23.59 -17.32
C ASP A 101 -14.25 -24.70 -17.39
N ILE A 102 -14.99 -24.88 -16.29
CA ILE A 102 -16.08 -25.83 -16.22
C ILE A 102 -17.34 -25.34 -16.97
N ALA A 103 -17.69 -24.07 -16.76
CA ALA A 103 -18.92 -23.46 -17.27
C ALA A 103 -18.80 -23.01 -18.75
N HIS A 104 -17.57 -22.69 -19.22
CA HIS A 104 -17.30 -22.11 -20.51
C HIS A 104 -16.26 -22.94 -21.29
N PHE A 105 -16.51 -24.24 -21.39
CA PHE A 105 -15.58 -25.17 -22.04
C PHE A 105 -15.26 -24.74 -23.47
N GLY A 106 -13.99 -24.49 -23.74
CA GLY A 106 -13.47 -24.07 -25.05
C GLY A 106 -13.34 -22.56 -25.25
N ASP A 107 -13.85 -21.75 -24.31
CA ASP A 107 -13.64 -20.30 -24.31
C ASP A 107 -12.33 -19.94 -23.55
N SER A 108 -11.73 -18.80 -23.92
CA SER A 108 -10.57 -18.29 -23.18
C SER A 108 -10.98 -17.85 -21.78
N ASN A 109 -10.21 -18.27 -20.78
CA ASN A 109 -10.47 -17.89 -19.39
C ASN A 109 -9.92 -16.47 -19.10
N PRO A 110 -10.79 -15.48 -18.80
CA PRO A 110 -10.33 -14.11 -18.56
C PRO A 110 -9.48 -13.95 -17.28
N TYR A 111 -9.49 -14.95 -16.40
CA TYR A 111 -8.71 -14.94 -15.16
C TYR A 111 -7.28 -15.51 -15.34
N ASP A 112 -6.95 -16.07 -16.52
CA ASP A 112 -5.61 -16.64 -16.77
C ASP A 112 -4.51 -15.57 -16.84
N GLU A 113 -4.86 -14.34 -17.21
CA GLU A 113 -3.94 -13.21 -17.28
C GLU A 113 -3.66 -12.60 -15.90
N LEU A 114 -4.44 -12.95 -14.86
CA LEU A 114 -4.21 -12.43 -13.52
C LEU A 114 -3.01 -13.12 -12.88
N PRO A 115 -2.14 -12.34 -12.19
CA PRO A 115 -0.92 -12.88 -11.59
C PRO A 115 -1.24 -13.88 -10.47
N GLU A 116 -0.50 -14.97 -10.44
CA GLU A 116 -0.60 -15.95 -9.37
C GLU A 116 0.13 -15.47 -8.11
N LEU A 117 -0.54 -15.56 -6.95
CA LEU A 117 0.09 -15.32 -5.66
C LEU A 117 1.00 -16.51 -5.31
N LYS A 118 2.31 -16.29 -5.33
CA LYS A 118 3.31 -17.25 -4.88
C LYS A 118 3.89 -16.81 -3.53
N ILE A 119 3.70 -17.64 -2.50
CA ILE A 119 4.23 -17.38 -1.16
C ILE A 119 5.45 -18.27 -0.96
N TYR A 120 6.61 -17.63 -0.79
CA TYR A 120 7.86 -18.32 -0.46
C TYR A 120 8.18 -18.09 1.01
N THR A 121 8.51 -19.17 1.71
CA THR A 121 8.99 -19.10 3.09
C THR A 121 10.45 -19.51 3.14
N TYR A 122 11.27 -18.71 3.79
CA TYR A 122 12.70 -18.98 3.96
C TYR A 122 13.02 -19.18 5.43
N ASP A 123 13.81 -20.21 5.71
CA ASP A 123 14.39 -20.39 7.04
C ASP A 123 15.57 -19.42 7.19
N LEU A 124 15.27 -18.27 7.78
CA LEU A 124 16.25 -17.21 8.01
C LEU A 124 17.40 -17.70 8.91
N GLY A 125 17.15 -18.63 9.82
CA GLY A 125 18.19 -19.23 10.65
C GLY A 125 19.27 -19.96 9.84
N LYS A 126 18.88 -20.59 8.73
CA LYS A 126 19.84 -21.22 7.81
C LYS A 126 20.62 -20.23 6.95
N ILE A 127 19.97 -19.10 6.59
CA ILE A 127 20.61 -18.03 5.81
C ILE A 127 21.56 -17.22 6.68
N ILE A 128 21.15 -16.96 7.93
CA ILE A 128 21.86 -16.13 8.92
C ILE A 128 22.85 -16.99 9.75
N GLY A 129 22.85 -18.29 9.60
CA GLY A 129 23.67 -19.25 10.38
C GLY A 129 25.19 -19.04 10.29
N ASP A 130 25.65 -17.99 9.67
CA ASP A 130 27.00 -17.46 9.76
C ASP A 130 27.13 -16.67 11.09
N LYS A 131 28.03 -17.09 11.95
CA LYS A 131 28.29 -16.57 13.32
C LYS A 131 28.37 -15.04 13.46
N ARG A 132 28.42 -14.31 12.37
CA ARG A 132 28.41 -12.83 12.28
C ARG A 132 27.06 -12.21 12.56
N TYR A 133 25.97 -12.99 12.57
CA TYR A 133 24.59 -12.51 12.73
C TYR A 133 23.93 -12.98 14.03
N VAL A 134 24.69 -13.64 14.93
CA VAL A 134 24.20 -14.17 16.21
C VAL A 134 23.68 -13.07 17.15
N GLU A 135 24.11 -11.83 16.97
CA GLU A 135 23.55 -10.67 17.70
C GLU A 135 22.10 -10.30 17.27
N LEU A 136 21.59 -10.93 16.22
CA LEU A 136 20.22 -10.74 15.75
C LEU A 136 19.23 -11.80 16.30
N GLU A 137 19.74 -12.87 16.94
CA GLU A 137 18.91 -14.00 17.43
C GLU A 137 17.87 -13.61 18.47
N ASP A 138 18.07 -12.51 19.23
CA ASP A 138 17.15 -12.02 20.25
C ASP A 138 16.22 -10.88 19.75
N LYS A 139 16.30 -10.50 18.47
CA LYS A 139 15.48 -9.42 17.90
C LYS A 139 14.68 -9.90 16.73
N ALA A 140 13.42 -9.49 16.64
CA ALA A 140 12.61 -9.70 15.46
C ALA A 140 13.37 -9.26 14.21
N PHE A 141 13.33 -10.06 13.14
CA PHE A 141 14.03 -9.76 11.89
C PHE A 141 13.61 -8.39 11.36
N ASN A 142 14.55 -7.50 11.23
CA ASN A 142 14.32 -6.13 10.79
C ASN A 142 14.82 -5.96 9.36
N PHE A 143 13.91 -6.02 8.39
CA PHE A 143 14.21 -5.81 6.97
C PHE A 143 14.91 -4.48 6.69
N ARG A 144 14.55 -3.42 7.41
CA ARG A 144 15.19 -2.11 7.23
C ARG A 144 16.67 -2.15 7.60
N GLU A 145 17.03 -2.85 8.69
CA GLU A 145 18.42 -3.01 9.07
C GLU A 145 19.15 -3.97 8.13
N PHE A 146 18.50 -5.03 7.68
CA PHE A 146 19.07 -6.00 6.75
C PHE A 146 19.46 -5.35 5.40
N PHE A 147 18.58 -4.50 4.86
CA PHE A 147 18.83 -3.78 3.60
C PHE A 147 19.45 -2.38 3.80
N ARG A 148 19.95 -2.08 4.98
CA ARG A 148 20.60 -0.81 5.24
C ARG A 148 21.79 -0.58 4.35
N THR A 149 21.92 0.64 3.82
CA THR A 149 23.05 1.06 2.98
C THR A 149 23.92 2.11 3.68
N TRP A 150 25.16 2.22 3.27
CA TRP A 150 26.05 3.31 3.68
C TRP A 150 25.56 4.62 3.12
N THR A 151 25.30 5.61 3.98
CA THR A 151 24.76 6.91 3.60
C THR A 151 25.83 8.00 3.52
N GLY A 152 26.98 7.77 4.13
CA GLY A 152 28.03 8.78 4.32
C GLY A 152 27.70 9.79 5.44
N ASP A 153 26.59 9.59 6.19
CA ASP A 153 26.28 10.39 7.37
C ASP A 153 27.03 9.88 8.60
N LEU A 154 28.20 10.48 8.86
CA LEU A 154 29.05 10.13 10.00
C LEU A 154 28.37 10.29 11.38
N ARG A 155 27.23 11.00 11.45
CA ARG A 155 26.48 11.13 12.71
C ARG A 155 25.59 9.92 12.97
N SER A 156 25.04 9.33 11.93
CA SER A 156 24.23 8.11 12.01
C SER A 156 25.08 6.84 11.97
N GLU A 157 26.23 6.91 11.30
CA GLU A 157 27.18 5.83 11.11
C GLU A 157 28.36 6.03 12.07
N ARG A 158 28.30 5.43 13.25
CA ARG A 158 29.33 5.55 14.30
C ARG A 158 30.73 5.07 13.88
N LYS A 159 30.94 4.70 12.62
CA LYS A 159 32.19 4.18 12.05
C LYS A 159 32.39 4.76 10.66
N GLU A 160 33.62 4.96 10.27
CA GLU A 160 33.99 5.30 8.90
C GLU A 160 33.55 4.18 7.95
N ILE A 161 33.19 4.57 6.72
CA ILE A 161 32.87 3.63 5.66
C ILE A 161 34.11 2.74 5.45
N PRO A 162 34.00 1.41 5.51
CA PRO A 162 35.14 0.53 5.35
C PRO A 162 35.84 0.73 3.99
N GLU A 163 37.15 0.48 3.95
CA GLU A 163 37.92 0.58 2.72
C GLU A 163 37.29 -0.32 1.63
N GLY A 164 37.13 0.24 0.42
CA GLY A 164 36.49 -0.44 -0.70
C GLY A 164 34.97 -0.41 -0.74
N LYS A 165 34.31 0.25 0.22
CA LYS A 165 32.87 0.51 0.21
C LYS A 165 32.56 1.94 -0.22
N VAL A 166 31.43 2.13 -0.87
CA VAL A 166 30.94 3.44 -1.30
C VAL A 166 29.55 3.71 -0.76
N ILE A 167 29.14 4.98 -0.80
CA ILE A 167 27.77 5.37 -0.44
C ILE A 167 26.78 4.62 -1.35
N GLY A 168 25.79 3.97 -0.73
CA GLY A 168 24.79 3.15 -1.41
C GLY A 168 25.06 1.64 -1.31
N ASP A 169 26.28 1.21 -0.96
CA ASP A 169 26.59 -0.20 -0.72
C ASP A 169 25.84 -0.70 0.54
N PHE A 170 25.43 -1.97 0.53
CA PHE A 170 24.80 -2.57 1.70
C PHE A 170 25.79 -2.80 2.85
N TYR A 171 25.34 -2.53 4.07
CA TYR A 171 26.08 -2.89 5.29
C TYR A 171 26.33 -4.39 5.35
N HIS A 172 25.32 -5.19 5.00
CA HIS A 172 25.32 -6.64 5.05
C HIS A 172 25.35 -7.23 3.63
N GLU A 173 26.26 -6.75 2.79
CA GLU A 173 26.29 -7.07 1.36
C GLU A 173 26.27 -8.57 1.07
N ASP A 174 27.10 -9.36 1.75
CA ASP A 174 27.17 -10.81 1.53
C ASP A 174 25.84 -11.50 1.87
N ALA A 175 25.18 -11.06 2.95
CA ALA A 175 23.88 -11.60 3.36
C ALA A 175 22.77 -11.20 2.40
N VAL A 176 22.73 -9.93 1.99
CA VAL A 176 21.77 -9.43 1.00
C VAL A 176 21.97 -10.15 -0.34
N ARG A 177 23.20 -10.30 -0.79
CA ARG A 177 23.53 -11.03 -2.02
C ARG A 177 23.11 -12.51 -1.93
N SER A 178 23.38 -13.18 -0.81
CA SER A 178 22.97 -14.56 -0.57
C SER A 178 21.45 -14.71 -0.57
N PHE A 179 20.74 -13.79 0.09
CA PHE A 179 19.28 -13.74 0.09
C PHE A 179 18.72 -13.53 -1.33
N LEU A 180 19.23 -12.55 -2.07
CA LEU A 180 18.79 -12.28 -3.44
C LEU A 180 19.06 -13.48 -4.37
N ASN A 181 20.23 -14.13 -4.24
CA ASN A 181 20.54 -15.34 -5.01
C ASN A 181 19.59 -16.50 -4.68
N LEU A 182 19.10 -16.57 -3.43
CA LEU A 182 18.16 -17.61 -3.02
C LEU A 182 16.78 -17.41 -3.66
N ILE A 183 16.27 -16.18 -3.67
CA ILE A 183 14.95 -15.86 -4.22
C ILE A 183 14.93 -15.78 -5.75
N THR A 184 16.09 -15.63 -6.41
CA THR A 184 16.20 -15.58 -7.88
C THR A 184 16.61 -16.91 -8.52
N LYS A 185 16.97 -17.91 -7.72
CA LYS A 185 17.22 -19.27 -8.20
C LYS A 185 15.91 -20.06 -8.20
N GLU A 186 15.15 -19.93 -9.27
CA GLU A 186 14.15 -20.90 -9.69
C GLU A 186 14.78 -21.91 -10.67
#